data_cffc8fd0ab518d190cc7bc037e72f17e
#
_entry.id   cffc8fd0ab518d190cc7bc037e72f17e
#
_cell.length_a   1.000
_cell.length_b   1.000
_cell.length_c   1.000
_cell.angle_alpha   90.00
_cell.angle_beta   90.00
_cell.angle_gamma   90.00
#
_symmetry.space_group_name_H-M   'P 1'
#
loop_
_entity.id
_entity.type
_entity.pdbx_description
1 polymer ?
#
loop_
_entity_poly.entity_id
_entity_poly.type
_entity_poly.pdbx_seq_one_letter_code
_entity_poly.pdbx_strand_id
1 'polypeptide(L)'
;MNAFSNYLEKFGSNFLVAAMIPSLGLVVACMVVFDPIIQISESFQIENGIYSLIGISLLVLVPTVIIGFTLTALNTFILKVFEGYVFIHRLPFLKSGYYRKAKKLLEEVNSLREKIERIEQKRRKSAADKDLLGKLKVDYFVKAAEYDKNYPPLHAGIMPTKFGNILKASEAYTGTRYGIDAVEFWPRLLHVIPPTYRQSIDEARNELSFLVNMSALSLILFFLCALAVVTNVPLPGTPDLTSVFLNSFRYLTAGALALISIWFFNRAALFSVGDFGAMIRSSYDLFRLDLLHQFRLKHPKDSVEEFQIWKNLGELVILGQESLEFNPLKYEIENKDKKK
;
A
#
# COMPACT_ATOMS: atom_id res chain seq x y z
N MET A 1 -13.41 -28.59 12.96
CA MET A 1 -13.81 -28.38 11.55
C MET A 1 -13.95 -26.89 11.19
N ASN A 2 -14.39 -26.03 12.11
CA ASN A 2 -14.68 -24.61 11.80
C ASN A 2 -13.46 -23.73 11.50
N ALA A 3 -12.27 -23.98 12.09
CA ALA A 3 -11.10 -23.13 11.86
C ALA A 3 -10.52 -23.28 10.45
N PHE A 4 -10.50 -24.48 9.91
CA PHE A 4 -10.00 -24.75 8.54
C PHE A 4 -10.97 -24.25 7.47
N SER A 5 -12.28 -24.41 7.67
CA SER A 5 -13.29 -23.84 6.75
C SER A 5 -13.25 -22.33 6.73
N ASN A 6 -13.13 -21.66 7.89
CA ASN A 6 -12.99 -20.21 7.98
C ASN A 6 -11.68 -19.72 7.33
N TYR A 7 -10.59 -20.49 7.43
CA TYR A 7 -9.33 -20.17 6.76
C TYR A 7 -9.46 -20.26 5.24
N LEU A 8 -10.08 -21.33 4.72
CA LEU A 8 -10.33 -21.50 3.29
C LEU A 8 -11.28 -20.43 2.74
N GLU A 9 -12.33 -20.09 3.48
CA GLU A 9 -13.28 -19.04 3.10
C GLU A 9 -12.59 -17.68 3.04
N LYS A 10 -11.79 -17.35 4.04
CA LYS A 10 -11.02 -16.10 4.08
C LYS A 10 -9.94 -16.04 3.01
N PHE A 11 -9.20 -17.14 2.78
CA PHE A 11 -8.22 -17.23 1.70
C PHE A 11 -8.91 -17.10 0.34
N GLY A 12 -10.05 -17.77 0.16
CA GLY A 12 -10.83 -17.71 -1.07
C GLY A 12 -11.34 -16.30 -1.38
N SER A 13 -11.91 -15.60 -0.40
CA SER A 13 -12.42 -14.23 -0.60
C SER A 13 -11.31 -13.25 -0.93
N ASN A 14 -10.18 -13.32 -0.22
CA ASN A 14 -9.03 -12.46 -0.45
C ASN A 14 -8.39 -12.69 -1.83
N PHE A 15 -8.24 -13.96 -2.21
CA PHE A 15 -7.72 -14.34 -3.52
C PHE A 15 -8.66 -13.91 -4.66
N LEU A 16 -9.98 -14.11 -4.49
CA LEU A 16 -10.97 -13.72 -5.49
C LEU A 16 -10.92 -12.22 -5.76
N VAL A 17 -10.99 -11.39 -4.73
CA VAL A 17 -11.04 -9.94 -4.90
C VAL A 17 -9.69 -9.38 -5.36
N ALA A 18 -8.60 -9.72 -4.68
CA ALA A 18 -7.31 -9.08 -4.93
C ALA A 18 -6.59 -9.56 -6.19
N ALA A 19 -6.88 -10.78 -6.67
CA ALA A 19 -6.15 -11.38 -7.78
C ALA A 19 -7.05 -11.90 -8.93
N MET A 20 -8.12 -12.65 -8.64
CA MET A 20 -8.94 -13.27 -9.69
C MET A 20 -9.71 -12.25 -10.51
N ILE A 21 -10.35 -11.25 -9.87
CA ILE A 21 -11.10 -10.20 -10.59
C ILE A 21 -10.19 -9.40 -11.52
N PRO A 22 -9.00 -8.89 -11.08
CA PRO A 22 -8.05 -8.26 -11.98
C PRO A 22 -7.61 -9.14 -13.15
N SER A 23 -7.32 -10.42 -12.86
CA SER A 23 -6.91 -11.39 -13.89
C SER A 23 -7.99 -11.63 -14.92
N LEU A 24 -9.24 -11.80 -14.48
CA LEU A 24 -10.40 -11.95 -15.37
C LEU A 24 -10.55 -10.73 -16.27
N GLY A 25 -10.42 -9.52 -15.71
CA GLY A 25 -10.48 -8.28 -16.47
C GLY A 25 -9.42 -8.22 -17.59
N LEU A 26 -8.18 -8.61 -17.29
CA LEU A 26 -7.12 -8.68 -18.30
C LEU A 26 -7.42 -9.72 -19.37
N VAL A 27 -7.81 -10.95 -19.00
CA VAL A 27 -8.10 -12.04 -19.94
C VAL A 27 -9.23 -11.64 -20.88
N VAL A 28 -10.34 -11.11 -20.36
CA VAL A 28 -11.46 -10.65 -21.17
C VAL A 28 -11.02 -9.50 -22.09
N ALA A 29 -10.27 -8.52 -21.58
CA ALA A 29 -9.76 -7.42 -22.41
C ALA A 29 -8.84 -7.93 -23.53
N CYS A 30 -7.95 -8.88 -23.24
CA CYS A 30 -7.10 -9.50 -24.26
C CYS A 30 -7.92 -10.27 -25.30
N MET A 31 -8.94 -11.04 -24.90
CA MET A 31 -9.82 -11.72 -25.85
C MET A 31 -10.52 -10.74 -26.77
N VAL A 32 -11.10 -9.67 -26.23
CA VAL A 32 -11.80 -8.65 -27.01
C VAL A 32 -10.84 -7.91 -27.94
N VAL A 33 -9.65 -7.54 -27.46
CA VAL A 33 -8.71 -6.72 -28.24
C VAL A 33 -7.96 -7.52 -29.29
N PHE A 34 -7.56 -8.76 -29.00
CA PHE A 34 -6.69 -9.58 -29.87
C PHE A 34 -7.43 -10.68 -30.65
N ASP A 35 -8.78 -10.75 -30.58
CA ASP A 35 -9.56 -11.72 -31.33
C ASP A 35 -9.22 -11.78 -32.82
N PRO A 36 -8.98 -10.66 -33.56
CA PRO A 36 -8.57 -10.70 -34.95
C PRO A 36 -7.24 -11.42 -35.23
N ILE A 37 -6.34 -11.48 -34.22
CA ILE A 37 -5.08 -12.21 -34.35
C ILE A 37 -5.25 -13.69 -33.99
N ILE A 38 -6.03 -13.96 -32.93
CA ILE A 38 -6.15 -15.29 -32.35
C ILE A 38 -7.29 -16.09 -32.98
N GLN A 39 -8.23 -15.39 -33.67
CA GLN A 39 -9.40 -15.96 -34.35
C GLN A 39 -10.22 -16.91 -33.43
N ILE A 40 -10.38 -16.48 -32.16
CA ILE A 40 -11.12 -17.26 -31.16
C ILE A 40 -12.59 -17.43 -31.59
N SER A 41 -13.18 -16.37 -32.09
CA SER A 41 -14.57 -16.36 -32.57
C SER A 41 -14.81 -17.35 -33.72
N GLU A 42 -13.86 -17.53 -34.63
CA GLU A 42 -13.95 -18.46 -35.74
C GLU A 42 -13.66 -19.91 -35.31
N SER A 43 -12.69 -20.10 -34.40
CA SER A 43 -12.31 -21.44 -33.93
C SER A 43 -13.41 -22.14 -33.12
N PHE A 44 -14.36 -21.39 -32.56
CA PHE A 44 -15.48 -21.92 -31.76
C PHE A 44 -16.84 -21.86 -32.45
N GLN A 45 -16.92 -21.58 -33.75
CA GLN A 45 -18.11 -21.77 -34.58
C GLN A 45 -18.37 -23.28 -34.84
N ILE A 46 -18.46 -24.06 -33.76
CA ILE A 46 -18.81 -25.48 -33.86
C ILE A 46 -20.32 -25.58 -33.74
N GLU A 47 -20.94 -26.35 -34.60
CA GLU A 47 -22.40 -26.62 -34.69
C GLU A 47 -23.05 -27.19 -33.39
N ASN A 48 -22.27 -27.49 -32.35
CA ASN A 48 -22.72 -28.01 -31.07
C ASN A 48 -22.55 -26.95 -29.95
N GLY A 49 -23.58 -26.15 -29.71
CA GLY A 49 -23.60 -25.01 -28.79
C GLY A 49 -23.09 -25.27 -27.35
N ILE A 50 -23.20 -26.48 -26.79
CA ILE A 50 -22.73 -26.82 -25.43
C ILE A 50 -21.20 -26.96 -25.40
N TYR A 51 -20.58 -27.60 -26.39
CA TYR A 51 -19.13 -27.79 -26.42
C TYR A 51 -18.38 -26.49 -26.67
N SER A 52 -18.96 -25.57 -27.45
CA SER A 52 -18.38 -24.24 -27.66
C SER A 52 -18.43 -23.40 -26.40
N LEU A 53 -19.50 -23.45 -25.63
CA LEU A 53 -19.63 -22.76 -24.32
C LEU A 53 -18.62 -23.28 -23.31
N ILE A 54 -18.43 -24.60 -23.22
CA ILE A 54 -17.44 -25.22 -22.35
C ILE A 54 -16.01 -24.78 -22.77
N GLY A 55 -15.72 -24.81 -24.06
CA GLY A 55 -14.41 -24.40 -24.60
C GLY A 55 -14.08 -22.96 -24.29
N ILE A 56 -14.99 -22.02 -24.53
CA ILE A 56 -14.83 -20.60 -24.22
C ILE A 56 -14.68 -20.40 -22.69
N SER A 57 -15.47 -21.09 -21.89
CA SER A 57 -15.38 -21.00 -20.43
C SER A 57 -14.02 -21.46 -19.92
N LEU A 58 -13.47 -22.54 -20.43
CA LEU A 58 -12.13 -23.02 -20.10
C LEU A 58 -11.04 -22.06 -20.59
N LEU A 59 -11.20 -21.50 -21.78
CA LEU A 59 -10.26 -20.54 -22.36
C LEU A 59 -10.17 -19.23 -21.53
N VAL A 60 -11.26 -18.85 -20.85
CA VAL A 60 -11.26 -17.71 -19.91
C VAL A 60 -10.76 -18.13 -18.54
N LEU A 61 -11.26 -19.25 -18.01
CA LEU A 61 -11.03 -19.66 -16.62
C LEU A 61 -9.57 -20.04 -16.38
N VAL A 62 -8.98 -20.85 -17.27
CA VAL A 62 -7.63 -21.37 -17.05
C VAL A 62 -6.58 -20.24 -17.01
N PRO A 63 -6.50 -19.31 -17.98
CA PRO A 63 -5.57 -18.19 -17.87
C PRO A 63 -5.87 -17.28 -16.67
N THR A 64 -7.15 -17.04 -16.35
CA THR A 64 -7.54 -16.24 -15.19
C THR A 64 -6.98 -16.82 -13.89
N VAL A 65 -7.11 -18.13 -13.70
CA VAL A 65 -6.58 -18.82 -12.51
C VAL A 65 -5.05 -18.75 -12.48
N ILE A 66 -4.38 -19.02 -13.59
CA ILE A 66 -2.90 -18.96 -13.68
C ILE A 66 -2.39 -17.56 -13.35
N ILE A 67 -2.98 -16.53 -13.96
CA ILE A 67 -2.59 -15.13 -13.73
C ILE A 67 -2.90 -14.75 -12.27
N GLY A 68 -4.07 -15.15 -11.73
CA GLY A 68 -4.45 -14.90 -10.35
C GLY A 68 -3.46 -15.47 -9.33
N PHE A 69 -3.04 -16.72 -9.49
CA PHE A 69 -1.98 -17.31 -8.67
C PHE A 69 -0.64 -16.61 -8.83
N THR A 70 -0.29 -16.23 -10.06
CA THR A 70 0.94 -15.47 -10.34
C THR A 70 0.92 -14.11 -9.66
N LEU A 71 -0.20 -13.37 -9.72
CA LEU A 71 -0.36 -12.10 -9.01
C LEU A 71 -0.22 -12.26 -7.50
N THR A 72 -0.82 -13.31 -6.93
CA THR A 72 -0.71 -13.58 -5.50
C THR A 72 0.73 -13.88 -5.09
N ALA A 73 1.44 -14.69 -5.86
CA ALA A 73 2.85 -14.99 -5.62
C ALA A 73 3.75 -13.75 -5.76
N LEU A 74 3.45 -12.88 -6.73
CA LEU A 74 4.21 -11.66 -7.00
C LEU A 74 3.72 -10.43 -6.24
N ASN A 75 2.67 -10.53 -5.42
CA ASN A 75 2.04 -9.37 -4.77
C ASN A 75 3.05 -8.51 -4.00
N THR A 76 3.91 -9.12 -3.21
CA THR A 76 4.97 -8.40 -2.47
C THR A 76 5.95 -7.69 -3.40
N PHE A 77 6.30 -8.31 -4.52
CA PHE A 77 7.18 -7.70 -5.52
C PHE A 77 6.51 -6.50 -6.19
N ILE A 78 5.24 -6.63 -6.58
CA ILE A 78 4.46 -5.56 -7.21
C ILE A 78 4.34 -4.38 -6.25
N LEU A 79 4.01 -4.62 -4.98
CA LEU A 79 3.98 -3.57 -3.96
C LEU A 79 5.33 -2.85 -3.83
N LYS A 80 6.45 -3.58 -3.77
CA LYS A 80 7.80 -2.99 -3.72
C LYS A 80 8.13 -2.13 -4.94
N VAL A 81 7.58 -2.45 -6.12
CA VAL A 81 7.69 -1.59 -7.31
C VAL A 81 6.92 -0.29 -7.10
N PHE A 82 5.67 -0.34 -6.60
CA PHE A 82 4.86 0.84 -6.31
C PHE A 82 5.46 1.71 -5.19
N GLU A 83 6.05 1.10 -4.18
CA GLU A 83 6.80 1.79 -3.13
C GLU A 83 8.06 2.49 -3.67
N GLY A 84 8.61 1.98 -4.79
CA GLY A 84 9.81 2.51 -5.41
C GLY A 84 11.12 1.88 -4.95
N TYR A 85 11.07 0.72 -4.28
CA TYR A 85 12.28 -0.04 -3.95
C TYR A 85 12.90 -0.73 -5.16
N VAL A 86 12.08 -1.08 -6.17
CA VAL A 86 12.51 -1.79 -7.36
C VAL A 86 12.44 -0.84 -8.56
N PHE A 87 13.45 -0.87 -9.44
CA PHE A 87 13.60 -0.05 -10.63
C PHE A 87 13.64 1.47 -10.38
N ILE A 88 12.60 2.02 -9.74
CA ILE A 88 12.40 3.47 -9.55
C ILE A 88 13.45 4.08 -8.61
N HIS A 89 14.02 3.30 -7.68
CA HIS A 89 15.09 3.76 -6.79
C HIS A 89 16.35 4.21 -7.55
N ARG A 90 16.55 3.70 -8.77
CA ARG A 90 17.66 4.09 -9.68
C ARG A 90 17.48 5.46 -10.31
N LEU A 91 16.32 6.11 -10.12
CA LEU A 91 15.99 7.42 -10.64
C LEU A 91 16.15 8.50 -9.54
N PRO A 92 17.37 9.01 -9.29
CA PRO A 92 17.65 9.90 -8.15
C PRO A 92 16.88 11.22 -8.22
N PHE A 93 16.52 11.68 -9.42
CA PHE A 93 15.75 12.91 -9.60
C PHE A 93 14.34 12.84 -9.01
N LEU A 94 13.68 11.67 -9.04
CA LEU A 94 12.36 11.47 -8.42
C LEU A 94 12.45 11.58 -6.91
N LYS A 95 13.42 10.89 -6.30
CA LYS A 95 13.68 10.98 -4.86
C LYS A 95 14.00 12.41 -4.43
N SER A 96 14.86 13.11 -5.18
CA SER A 96 15.22 14.53 -4.95
C SER A 96 14.00 15.45 -5.04
N GLY A 97 13.08 15.18 -6.00
CA GLY A 97 11.82 15.92 -6.12
C GLY A 97 10.93 15.80 -4.89
N TYR A 98 10.72 14.57 -4.39
CA TYR A 98 9.94 14.34 -3.17
C TYR A 98 10.65 14.88 -1.93
N TYR A 99 11.97 14.73 -1.83
CA TYR A 99 12.76 15.31 -0.73
C TYR A 99 12.57 16.82 -0.63
N ARG A 100 12.67 17.56 -1.75
CA ARG A 100 12.46 19.01 -1.78
C ARG A 100 11.04 19.39 -1.33
N LYS A 101 10.02 18.65 -1.77
CA LYS A 101 8.62 18.87 -1.36
C LYS A 101 8.43 18.63 0.13
N ALA A 102 8.95 17.51 0.65
CA ALA A 102 8.89 17.18 2.07
C ALA A 102 9.60 18.23 2.92
N LYS A 103 10.81 18.63 2.53
CA LYS A 103 11.60 19.65 3.22
C LYS A 103 10.87 21.00 3.25
N LYS A 104 10.34 21.45 2.11
CA LYS A 104 9.57 22.70 2.04
C LYS A 104 8.36 22.70 2.97
N LEU A 105 7.58 21.61 2.95
CA LEU A 105 6.40 21.49 3.83
C LEU A 105 6.80 21.45 5.31
N LEU A 106 7.88 20.78 5.66
CA LEU A 106 8.43 20.76 7.02
C LEU A 106 8.91 22.14 7.47
N GLU A 107 9.57 22.91 6.59
CA GLU A 107 9.99 24.30 6.85
C GLU A 107 8.77 25.20 7.10
N GLU A 108 7.68 25.03 6.34
CA GLU A 108 6.42 25.74 6.56
C GLU A 108 5.81 25.39 7.92
N VAL A 109 5.77 24.11 8.29
CA VAL A 109 5.28 23.63 9.61
C VAL A 109 6.12 24.26 10.75
N ASN A 110 7.45 24.22 10.63
CA ASN A 110 8.35 24.78 11.64
C ASN A 110 8.19 26.32 11.75
N SER A 111 8.03 27.03 10.64
CA SER A 111 7.79 28.48 10.66
C SER A 111 6.47 28.86 11.36
N LEU A 112 5.42 28.07 11.15
CA LEU A 112 4.14 28.26 11.83
C LEU A 112 4.27 28.00 13.33
N ARG A 113 4.98 26.95 13.71
CA ARG A 113 5.27 26.63 15.12
C ARG A 113 6.01 27.77 15.81
N GLU A 114 7.08 28.29 15.18
CA GLU A 114 7.83 29.43 15.74
C GLU A 114 6.94 30.67 15.92
N LYS A 115 6.05 30.98 14.96
CA LYS A 115 5.11 32.10 15.07
C LYS A 115 4.14 31.91 16.23
N ILE A 116 3.61 30.70 16.42
CA ILE A 116 2.75 30.34 17.54
C ILE A 116 3.49 30.54 18.86
N GLU A 117 4.69 29.97 19.00
CA GLU A 117 5.53 30.08 20.20
C GLU A 117 5.83 31.55 20.56
N ARG A 118 6.19 32.38 19.56
CA ARG A 118 6.43 33.83 19.76
C ARG A 118 5.20 34.56 20.33
N ILE A 119 3.99 34.22 19.86
CA ILE A 119 2.76 34.85 20.37
C ILE A 119 2.42 34.27 21.76
N GLU A 120 2.62 32.98 21.98
CA GLU A 120 2.37 32.34 23.27
C GLU A 120 3.26 32.87 24.41
N GLN A 121 4.48 33.24 24.10
CA GLN A 121 5.44 33.80 25.04
C GLN A 121 5.14 35.29 25.42
N LYS A 122 4.27 36.00 24.70
CA LYS A 122 3.88 37.36 25.06
C LYS A 122 3.21 37.38 26.42
N ARG A 123 3.72 38.21 27.34
CA ARG A 123 3.19 38.37 28.70
C ARG A 123 1.74 38.90 28.74
N ARG A 124 1.35 39.73 27.77
CA ARG A 124 -0.04 40.20 27.55
C ARG A 124 -0.40 39.98 26.06
N LYS A 125 -1.50 39.31 25.80
CA LYS A 125 -2.04 39.05 24.48
C LYS A 125 -3.22 39.96 24.21
N SER A 126 -3.16 40.73 23.12
CA SER A 126 -4.30 41.51 22.64
C SER A 126 -5.41 40.60 22.07
N ALA A 127 -6.60 41.15 21.83
CA ALA A 127 -7.68 40.42 21.15
C ALA A 127 -7.22 39.97 19.74
N ALA A 128 -6.50 40.83 19.03
CA ALA A 128 -5.91 40.49 17.71
C ALA A 128 -4.87 39.37 17.80
N ASP A 129 -4.04 39.33 18.88
CA ASP A 129 -3.08 38.22 19.08
C ASP A 129 -3.82 36.89 19.29
N LYS A 130 -4.95 36.89 20.00
CA LYS A 130 -5.74 35.67 20.23
C LYS A 130 -6.39 35.14 18.95
N ASP A 131 -6.97 36.02 18.11
CA ASP A 131 -7.54 35.64 16.83
C ASP A 131 -6.47 35.12 15.88
N LEU A 132 -5.34 35.81 15.78
CA LEU A 132 -4.19 35.36 14.96
C LEU A 132 -3.65 34.01 15.45
N LEU A 133 -3.53 33.80 16.75
CA LEU A 133 -3.09 32.53 17.34
C LEU A 133 -4.02 31.38 16.99
N GLY A 134 -5.34 31.62 17.00
CA GLY A 134 -6.32 30.63 16.56
C GLY A 134 -6.12 30.20 15.12
N LYS A 135 -5.97 31.17 14.21
CA LYS A 135 -5.72 30.90 12.77
C LYS A 135 -4.41 30.15 12.55
N LEU A 136 -3.32 30.61 13.17
CA LEU A 136 -2.02 29.95 13.03
C LEU A 136 -2.01 28.51 13.56
N LYS A 137 -2.74 28.24 14.65
CA LYS A 137 -2.89 26.87 15.18
C LYS A 137 -3.62 25.96 14.18
N VAL A 138 -4.70 26.43 13.58
CA VAL A 138 -5.42 25.66 12.56
C VAL A 138 -4.49 25.37 11.37
N ASP A 139 -3.81 26.38 10.83
CA ASP A 139 -2.88 26.22 9.72
C ASP A 139 -1.74 25.25 10.06
N TYR A 140 -1.20 25.36 11.27
CA TYR A 140 -0.16 24.44 11.75
C TYR A 140 -0.65 22.99 11.78
N PHE A 141 -1.84 22.74 12.38
CA PHE A 141 -2.39 21.38 12.46
C PHE A 141 -2.68 20.80 11.08
N VAL A 142 -3.23 21.59 10.15
CA VAL A 142 -3.49 21.12 8.77
C VAL A 142 -2.20 20.74 8.07
N LYS A 143 -1.17 21.61 8.11
CA LYS A 143 0.12 21.35 7.44
C LYS A 143 0.93 20.24 8.11
N ALA A 144 0.93 20.18 9.44
CA ALA A 144 1.59 19.10 10.18
C ALA A 144 0.93 17.75 9.88
N ALA A 145 -0.41 17.69 9.87
CA ALA A 145 -1.13 16.47 9.50
C ALA A 145 -0.88 16.06 8.04
N GLU A 146 -0.77 17.04 7.12
CA GLU A 146 -0.41 16.79 5.72
C GLU A 146 1.00 16.20 5.62
N TYR A 147 1.96 16.74 6.36
CA TYR A 147 3.32 16.23 6.40
C TYR A 147 3.37 14.80 6.95
N ASP A 148 2.80 14.59 8.13
CA ASP A 148 2.79 13.30 8.83
C ASP A 148 2.06 12.18 8.05
N LYS A 149 1.06 12.57 7.24
CA LYS A 149 0.34 11.63 6.38
C LYS A 149 1.14 11.24 5.13
N ASN A 150 1.86 12.19 4.53
CA ASN A 150 2.43 12.02 3.19
C ASN A 150 3.94 11.74 3.18
N TYR A 151 4.66 12.05 4.26
CA TYR A 151 6.12 11.95 4.29
C TYR A 151 6.63 11.37 5.60
N PRO A 152 7.59 10.43 5.54
CA PRO A 152 8.31 10.01 6.73
C PRO A 152 9.23 11.14 7.24
N PRO A 153 9.69 11.09 8.51
CA PRO A 153 10.75 11.96 8.98
C PRO A 153 11.96 11.93 8.05
N LEU A 154 12.60 13.08 7.81
CA LEU A 154 13.69 13.17 6.82
C LEU A 154 14.86 12.21 7.09
N HIS A 155 15.15 11.93 8.37
CA HIS A 155 16.20 10.97 8.77
C HIS A 155 15.83 9.52 8.43
N ALA A 156 14.53 9.16 8.37
CA ALA A 156 14.08 7.83 7.95
C ALA A 156 14.20 7.62 6.44
N GLY A 157 14.46 8.69 5.68
CA GLY A 157 14.70 8.66 4.24
C GLY A 157 13.42 8.71 3.42
N ILE A 158 13.41 9.62 2.44
CA ILE A 158 12.29 9.84 1.50
C ILE A 158 12.32 8.79 0.39
N MET A 159 11.14 8.32 -0.01
CA MET A 159 10.95 7.36 -1.11
C MET A 159 10.79 8.07 -2.46
N PRO A 160 11.11 7.40 -3.59
CA PRO A 160 10.99 7.99 -4.92
C PRO A 160 9.55 8.02 -5.45
N THR A 161 8.58 7.47 -4.72
CA THR A 161 7.16 7.48 -5.09
C THR A 161 6.30 8.10 -4.00
N LYS A 162 5.13 8.63 -4.37
CA LYS A 162 4.16 9.13 -3.39
C LYS A 162 3.61 7.98 -2.54
N PHE A 163 3.32 6.84 -3.17
CA PHE A 163 2.84 5.62 -2.51
C PHE A 163 3.82 5.17 -1.41
N GLY A 164 5.10 5.01 -1.77
CA GLY A 164 6.14 4.61 -0.81
C GLY A 164 6.32 5.61 0.33
N ASN A 165 6.20 6.92 0.07
CA ASN A 165 6.30 7.92 1.12
C ASN A 165 5.14 7.82 2.12
N ILE A 166 3.90 7.62 1.66
CA ILE A 166 2.72 7.48 2.54
C ILE A 166 2.86 6.23 3.42
N LEU A 167 3.22 5.09 2.84
CA LEU A 167 3.40 3.85 3.59
C LEU A 167 4.53 3.98 4.62
N LYS A 168 5.69 4.47 4.18
CA LYS A 168 6.84 4.68 5.06
C LYS A 168 6.58 5.72 6.16
N ALA A 169 5.76 6.74 5.90
CA ALA A 169 5.32 7.67 6.93
C ALA A 169 4.50 6.96 8.03
N SER A 170 3.68 5.99 7.62
CA SER A 170 2.88 5.21 8.56
C SER A 170 3.70 4.22 9.38
N GLU A 171 4.72 3.63 8.79
CA GLU A 171 5.70 2.77 9.49
C GLU A 171 6.58 3.58 10.46
N ALA A 172 7.07 4.75 10.04
CA ALA A 172 7.92 5.62 10.86
C ALA A 172 7.18 6.29 12.03
N TYR A 173 5.84 6.35 11.97
CA TYR A 173 5.00 6.94 13.00
C TYR A 173 5.25 6.36 14.40
N THR A 174 5.33 5.05 14.51
CA THR A 174 5.52 4.36 15.77
C THR A 174 6.91 4.56 16.36
N GLY A 175 7.92 4.64 15.48
CA GLY A 175 9.30 4.88 15.87
C GLY A 175 9.50 6.27 16.51
N THR A 176 8.80 7.29 15.96
CA THR A 176 8.86 8.66 16.48
C THR A 176 8.06 8.85 17.76
N ARG A 177 6.91 8.17 17.92
CA ARG A 177 6.02 8.36 19.07
C ARG A 177 6.32 7.43 20.23
N TYR A 178 6.57 6.18 19.94
CA TYR A 178 6.68 5.12 20.95
C TYR A 178 8.06 4.46 20.99
N GLY A 179 8.92 4.75 20.03
CA GLY A 179 10.20 4.05 19.91
C GLY A 179 10.11 2.66 19.28
N ILE A 180 8.96 2.29 18.72
CA ILE A 180 8.67 0.95 18.16
C ILE A 180 9.06 0.91 16.68
N ASP A 181 9.83 -0.08 16.26
CA ASP A 181 9.99 -0.41 14.83
C ASP A 181 8.71 -1.13 14.35
N ALA A 182 7.90 -0.42 13.54
CA ALA A 182 6.63 -0.96 13.06
C ALA A 182 6.82 -2.23 12.21
N VAL A 183 7.85 -2.29 11.39
CA VAL A 183 8.05 -3.42 10.47
C VAL A 183 8.44 -4.67 11.25
N GLU A 184 9.37 -4.52 12.18
CA GLU A 184 9.88 -5.64 12.98
C GLU A 184 8.82 -6.18 13.96
N PHE A 185 8.04 -5.30 14.58
CA PHE A 185 7.03 -5.71 15.55
C PHE A 185 5.68 -6.07 14.95
N TRP A 186 5.42 -5.79 13.66
CA TRP A 186 4.14 -6.08 13.01
C TRP A 186 3.68 -7.54 13.12
N PRO A 187 4.52 -8.56 12.81
CA PRO A 187 4.10 -9.95 12.94
C PRO A 187 3.67 -10.32 14.37
N ARG A 188 4.34 -9.74 15.38
CA ARG A 188 4.06 -9.98 16.79
C ARG A 188 2.79 -9.27 17.23
N LEU A 189 2.58 -8.03 16.76
CA LEU A 189 1.38 -7.25 17.04
C LEU A 189 0.11 -7.95 16.50
N LEU A 190 0.19 -8.56 15.34
CA LEU A 190 -0.95 -9.30 14.77
C LEU A 190 -1.46 -10.43 15.67
N HIS A 191 -0.66 -10.96 16.58
CA HIS A 191 -1.11 -12.00 17.52
C HIS A 191 -1.97 -11.45 18.66
N VAL A 192 -1.85 -10.18 19.00
CA VAL A 192 -2.62 -9.55 20.08
C VAL A 192 -3.83 -8.78 19.57
N ILE A 193 -3.87 -8.43 18.30
CA ILE A 193 -5.00 -7.74 17.67
C ILE A 193 -6.23 -8.66 17.64
N PRO A 194 -7.40 -8.18 18.12
CA PRO A 194 -8.65 -8.93 18.07
C PRO A 194 -9.02 -9.35 16.64
N PRO A 195 -9.63 -10.55 16.43
CA PRO A 195 -9.95 -11.07 15.11
C PRO A 195 -10.79 -10.13 14.24
N THR A 196 -11.75 -9.41 14.84
CA THR A 196 -12.61 -8.45 14.12
C THR A 196 -11.82 -7.26 13.59
N TYR A 197 -10.91 -6.70 14.39
CA TYR A 197 -10.06 -5.59 13.94
C TYR A 197 -9.02 -6.07 12.90
N ARG A 198 -8.48 -7.27 13.08
CA ARG A 198 -7.58 -7.89 12.10
C ARG A 198 -8.28 -8.10 10.75
N GLN A 199 -9.56 -8.44 10.74
CA GLN A 199 -10.34 -8.53 9.51
C GLN A 199 -10.37 -7.19 8.77
N SER A 200 -10.61 -6.07 9.45
CA SER A 200 -10.59 -4.75 8.83
C SER A 200 -9.23 -4.39 8.23
N ILE A 201 -8.12 -4.78 8.88
CA ILE A 201 -6.76 -4.62 8.33
C ILE A 201 -6.60 -5.45 7.04
N ASP A 202 -7.04 -6.71 7.06
CA ASP A 202 -6.95 -7.60 5.90
C ASP A 202 -7.81 -7.08 4.74
N GLU A 203 -9.00 -6.53 5.01
CA GLU A 203 -9.86 -5.89 4.00
C GLU A 203 -9.19 -4.68 3.36
N ALA A 204 -8.63 -3.77 4.15
CA ALA A 204 -7.89 -2.62 3.63
C ALA A 204 -6.66 -3.03 2.80
N ARG A 205 -5.94 -4.08 3.23
CA ARG A 205 -4.82 -4.64 2.47
C ARG A 205 -5.26 -5.27 1.16
N ASN A 206 -6.41 -5.97 1.14
CA ASN A 206 -6.94 -6.60 -0.07
C ASN A 206 -7.41 -5.56 -1.08
N GLU A 207 -8.08 -4.50 -0.62
CA GLU A 207 -8.46 -3.37 -1.48
C GLU A 207 -7.22 -2.74 -2.12
N LEU A 208 -6.19 -2.47 -1.32
CA LEU A 208 -4.92 -1.94 -1.80
C LEU A 208 -4.29 -2.86 -2.86
N SER A 209 -4.23 -4.18 -2.58
CA SER A 209 -3.68 -5.17 -3.51
C SER A 209 -4.49 -5.25 -4.81
N PHE A 210 -5.83 -5.18 -4.73
CA PHE A 210 -6.70 -5.12 -5.91
C PHE A 210 -6.35 -3.93 -6.80
N LEU A 211 -6.28 -2.72 -6.23
CA LEU A 211 -6.02 -1.49 -6.97
C LEU A 211 -4.62 -1.48 -7.62
N VAL A 212 -3.63 -1.97 -6.90
CA VAL A 212 -2.25 -2.11 -7.39
C VAL A 212 -2.18 -3.14 -8.51
N ASN A 213 -2.84 -4.29 -8.36
CA ASN A 213 -2.88 -5.33 -9.39
C ASN A 213 -3.63 -4.86 -10.65
N MET A 214 -4.75 -4.15 -10.50
CA MET A 214 -5.46 -3.54 -11.64
C MET A 214 -4.57 -2.56 -12.39
N SER A 215 -3.82 -1.71 -11.68
CA SER A 215 -2.88 -0.79 -12.31
C SER A 215 -1.73 -1.52 -13.03
N ALA A 216 -1.17 -2.56 -12.41
CA ALA A 216 -0.09 -3.37 -13.00
C ALA A 216 -0.56 -4.12 -14.26
N LEU A 217 -1.73 -4.74 -14.22
CA LEU A 217 -2.29 -5.46 -15.37
C LEU A 217 -2.71 -4.52 -16.49
N SER A 218 -3.23 -3.33 -16.18
CA SER A 218 -3.50 -2.29 -17.17
C SER A 218 -2.21 -1.82 -17.87
N LEU A 219 -1.08 -1.76 -17.14
CA LEU A 219 0.24 -1.46 -17.73
C LEU A 219 0.67 -2.56 -18.68
N ILE A 220 0.48 -3.83 -18.31
CA ILE A 220 0.76 -4.97 -19.19
C ILE A 220 -0.10 -4.89 -20.46
N LEU A 221 -1.40 -4.65 -20.33
CA LEU A 221 -2.32 -4.49 -21.47
C LEU A 221 -1.87 -3.35 -22.40
N PHE A 222 -1.47 -2.21 -21.84
CA PHE A 222 -0.93 -1.10 -22.62
C PHE A 222 0.28 -1.50 -23.45
N PHE A 223 1.25 -2.20 -22.87
CA PHE A 223 2.42 -2.67 -23.61
C PHE A 223 2.08 -3.72 -24.68
N LEU A 224 1.14 -4.61 -24.40
CA LEU A 224 0.66 -5.57 -25.41
C LEU A 224 -0.01 -4.85 -26.59
N CYS A 225 -0.85 -3.85 -26.34
CA CYS A 225 -1.46 -3.03 -27.37
C CYS A 225 -0.40 -2.25 -28.17
N ALA A 226 0.58 -1.65 -27.51
CA ALA A 226 1.66 -0.93 -28.17
C ALA A 226 2.50 -1.86 -29.07
N LEU A 227 2.81 -3.06 -28.58
CA LEU A 227 3.49 -4.08 -29.38
C LEU A 227 2.66 -4.49 -30.60
N ALA A 228 1.35 -4.70 -30.41
CA ALA A 228 0.43 -5.06 -31.52
C ALA A 228 0.36 -3.96 -32.58
N VAL A 229 0.37 -2.69 -32.21
CA VAL A 229 0.44 -1.58 -33.19
C VAL A 229 1.73 -1.65 -34.00
N VAL A 230 2.88 -1.89 -33.35
CA VAL A 230 4.18 -1.96 -34.04
C VAL A 230 4.26 -3.17 -34.98
N THR A 231 3.75 -4.33 -34.54
CA THR A 231 3.80 -5.58 -35.35
C THR A 231 2.75 -5.64 -36.47
N ASN A 232 1.69 -4.83 -36.37
CA ASN A 232 0.61 -4.77 -37.35
C ASN A 232 0.92 -3.82 -38.53
N VAL A 233 2.17 -3.29 -38.60
CA VAL A 233 2.63 -2.51 -39.77
C VAL A 233 2.72 -3.46 -41.00
N PRO A 234 2.05 -3.12 -42.12
CA PRO A 234 2.01 -4.00 -43.29
C PRO A 234 3.42 -4.22 -43.85
N LEU A 235 3.78 -5.48 -44.10
CA LEU A 235 4.95 -5.82 -44.88
C LEU A 235 4.70 -5.42 -46.36
N PRO A 236 5.74 -4.97 -47.11
CA PRO A 236 5.58 -4.64 -48.50
C PRO A 236 4.98 -5.82 -49.27
N GLY A 237 3.79 -5.60 -49.92
CA GLY A 237 3.11 -6.63 -50.69
C GLY A 237 1.85 -7.23 -50.04
N THR A 238 1.44 -6.82 -48.86
CA THR A 238 0.16 -7.25 -48.23
C THR A 238 -0.98 -6.35 -48.64
N PRO A 239 -2.21 -6.90 -48.91
CA PRO A 239 -3.17 -6.24 -49.79
C PRO A 239 -4.21 -5.36 -49.12
N ASP A 240 -4.39 -5.27 -47.79
CA ASP A 240 -5.54 -4.57 -47.24
C ASP A 240 -5.18 -3.48 -46.21
N LEU A 241 -5.02 -2.25 -46.72
CA LEU A 241 -4.80 -1.04 -45.91
C LEU A 241 -5.94 -0.77 -44.96
N THR A 242 -7.19 -1.18 -45.29
CA THR A 242 -8.37 -0.95 -44.45
C THR A 242 -8.38 -1.83 -43.20
N SER A 243 -8.03 -3.11 -43.32
CA SER A 243 -7.93 -4.03 -42.18
C SER A 243 -6.80 -3.63 -41.25
N VAL A 244 -5.65 -3.23 -41.81
CA VAL A 244 -4.51 -2.70 -41.01
C VAL A 244 -4.91 -1.43 -40.24
N PHE A 245 -5.62 -0.52 -40.89
CA PHE A 245 -6.09 0.70 -40.24
C PHE A 245 -7.09 0.41 -39.10
N LEU A 246 -8.09 -0.44 -39.34
CA LEU A 246 -9.09 -0.82 -38.34
C LEU A 246 -8.47 -1.53 -37.15
N ASN A 247 -7.54 -2.47 -37.38
CA ASN A 247 -6.84 -3.17 -36.30
C ASN A 247 -5.94 -2.22 -35.51
N SER A 248 -5.20 -1.33 -36.16
CA SER A 248 -4.37 -0.32 -35.51
C SER A 248 -5.21 0.63 -34.65
N PHE A 249 -6.36 1.08 -35.17
CA PHE A 249 -7.29 1.92 -34.41
C PHE A 249 -7.83 1.20 -33.16
N ARG A 250 -8.15 -0.09 -33.26
CA ARG A 250 -8.60 -0.92 -32.13
C ARG A 250 -7.52 -1.03 -31.05
N TYR A 251 -6.26 -1.29 -31.42
CA TYR A 251 -5.16 -1.36 -30.44
C TYR A 251 -4.83 -0.01 -29.84
N LEU A 252 -4.90 1.07 -30.60
CA LEU A 252 -4.71 2.44 -30.10
C LEU A 252 -5.81 2.82 -29.09
N THR A 253 -7.07 2.52 -29.40
CA THR A 253 -8.18 2.82 -28.47
C THR A 253 -8.10 1.99 -27.20
N ALA A 254 -7.78 0.69 -27.29
CA ALA A 254 -7.58 -0.17 -26.15
C ALA A 254 -6.37 0.27 -25.31
N GLY A 255 -5.27 0.67 -25.94
CA GLY A 255 -4.11 1.24 -25.27
C GLY A 255 -4.42 2.56 -24.54
N ALA A 256 -5.22 3.44 -25.16
CA ALA A 256 -5.67 4.67 -24.52
C ALA A 256 -6.56 4.38 -23.28
N LEU A 257 -7.48 3.41 -23.39
CA LEU A 257 -8.29 2.97 -22.25
C LEU A 257 -7.43 2.35 -21.13
N ALA A 258 -6.41 1.59 -21.50
CA ALA A 258 -5.45 1.05 -20.55
C ALA A 258 -4.68 2.16 -19.81
N LEU A 259 -4.26 3.23 -20.49
CA LEU A 259 -3.62 4.40 -19.85
C LEU A 259 -4.57 5.11 -18.88
N ILE A 260 -5.83 5.31 -19.27
CA ILE A 260 -6.86 5.88 -18.37
C ILE A 260 -7.03 4.97 -17.14
N SER A 261 -7.09 3.67 -17.34
CA SER A 261 -7.19 2.67 -16.28
C SER A 261 -5.98 2.73 -15.32
N ILE A 262 -4.74 2.81 -15.84
CA ILE A 262 -3.53 2.99 -15.04
C ILE A 262 -3.64 4.25 -14.18
N TRP A 263 -4.01 5.38 -14.78
CA TRP A 263 -4.15 6.63 -14.06
C TRP A 263 -5.20 6.53 -12.94
N PHE A 264 -6.37 5.97 -13.24
CA PHE A 264 -7.47 5.82 -12.30
C PHE A 264 -7.08 4.92 -11.11
N PHE A 265 -6.60 3.69 -11.39
CA PHE A 265 -6.25 2.74 -10.35
C PHE A 265 -5.03 3.19 -9.53
N ASN A 266 -4.07 3.86 -10.14
CA ASN A 266 -2.94 4.45 -9.40
C ASN A 266 -3.42 5.56 -8.45
N ARG A 267 -4.38 6.41 -8.90
CA ARG A 267 -4.96 7.43 -8.00
C ARG A 267 -5.76 6.81 -6.86
N ALA A 268 -6.57 5.79 -7.14
CA ALA A 268 -7.29 5.05 -6.11
C ALA A 268 -6.34 4.36 -5.12
N ALA A 269 -5.28 3.72 -5.60
CA ALA A 269 -4.25 3.11 -4.74
C ALA A 269 -3.56 4.11 -3.80
N LEU A 270 -3.40 5.39 -4.21
CA LEU A 270 -2.87 6.43 -3.33
C LEU A 270 -3.81 6.81 -2.17
N PHE A 271 -5.13 6.67 -2.34
CA PHE A 271 -6.08 6.83 -1.25
C PHE A 271 -6.07 5.61 -0.35
N SER A 272 -6.19 4.42 -0.93
CA SER A 272 -6.22 3.15 -0.18
C SER A 272 -4.93 2.90 0.62
N VAL A 273 -3.73 3.27 0.11
CA VAL A 273 -2.50 3.17 0.92
C VAL A 273 -2.51 4.12 2.12
N GLY A 274 -3.19 5.27 2.01
CA GLY A 274 -3.40 6.18 3.15
C GLY A 274 -4.26 5.55 4.23
N ASP A 275 -5.33 4.87 3.85
CA ASP A 275 -6.27 4.19 4.76
C ASP A 275 -5.61 2.95 5.39
N PHE A 276 -4.90 2.15 4.61
CA PHE A 276 -4.10 1.04 5.13
C PHE A 276 -3.02 1.53 6.11
N GLY A 277 -2.34 2.63 5.79
CA GLY A 277 -1.38 3.27 6.69
C GLY A 277 -2.01 3.80 7.99
N ALA A 278 -3.26 4.29 7.93
CA ALA A 278 -4.01 4.67 9.12
C ALA A 278 -4.35 3.45 9.99
N MET A 279 -4.69 2.30 9.38
CA MET A 279 -4.89 1.05 10.10
C MET A 279 -3.63 0.56 10.81
N ILE A 280 -2.45 0.68 10.16
CA ILE A 280 -1.16 0.37 10.81
C ILE A 280 -0.97 1.25 12.05
N ARG A 281 -1.12 2.57 11.92
CA ARG A 281 -0.93 3.51 13.04
C ARG A 281 -1.87 3.22 14.20
N SER A 282 -3.17 3.12 13.93
CA SER A 282 -4.17 2.86 14.97
C SER A 282 -4.02 1.47 15.61
N SER A 283 -3.50 0.48 14.89
CA SER A 283 -3.16 -0.82 15.48
C SER A 283 -2.13 -0.69 16.59
N TYR A 284 -1.09 0.09 16.37
CA TYR A 284 -0.09 0.35 17.41
C TYR A 284 -0.63 1.24 18.52
N ASP A 285 -1.42 2.28 18.18
CA ASP A 285 -2.03 3.16 19.18
C ASP A 285 -2.89 2.36 20.19
N LEU A 286 -3.64 1.38 19.70
CA LEU A 286 -4.58 0.60 20.52
C LEU A 286 -3.92 -0.60 21.22
N PHE A 287 -3.07 -1.35 20.53
CA PHE A 287 -2.67 -2.69 20.98
C PHE A 287 -1.20 -2.84 21.37
N ARG A 288 -0.39 -1.76 21.33
CA ARG A 288 1.04 -1.85 21.69
C ARG A 288 1.28 -2.24 23.13
N LEU A 289 0.40 -1.83 24.07
CA LEU A 289 0.55 -2.20 25.47
C LEU A 289 0.15 -3.66 25.73
N ASP A 290 -0.84 -4.18 24.99
CA ASP A 290 -1.18 -5.60 25.02
C ASP A 290 -0.01 -6.44 24.48
N LEU A 291 0.67 -5.95 23.44
CA LEU A 291 1.89 -6.58 22.93
C LEU A 291 3.00 -6.58 24.00
N LEU A 292 3.18 -5.46 24.73
CA LEU A 292 4.18 -5.38 25.81
C LEU A 292 3.89 -6.40 26.92
N HIS A 293 2.61 -6.57 27.26
CA HIS A 293 2.16 -7.59 28.23
C HIS A 293 2.49 -9.02 27.77
N GLN A 294 2.41 -9.33 26.46
CA GLN A 294 2.80 -10.64 25.93
C GLN A 294 4.30 -10.94 26.13
N PHE A 295 5.15 -9.91 26.13
CA PHE A 295 6.56 -10.05 26.50
C PHE A 295 6.80 -10.18 28.01
N ARG A 296 5.71 -10.16 28.81
CA ARG A 296 5.77 -10.18 30.29
C ARG A 296 6.62 -9.06 30.88
N LEU A 297 6.69 -7.93 30.20
CA LEU A 297 7.40 -6.76 30.69
C LEU A 297 6.50 -5.92 31.59
N LYS A 298 7.12 -5.29 32.58
CA LYS A 298 6.42 -4.40 33.50
C LYS A 298 5.76 -3.23 32.75
N HIS A 299 4.53 -2.91 33.12
CA HIS A 299 3.80 -1.80 32.52
C HIS A 299 4.54 -0.48 32.75
N PRO A 300 4.75 0.35 31.70
CA PRO A 300 5.43 1.64 31.82
C PRO A 300 4.62 2.61 32.70
N LYS A 301 5.29 3.46 33.44
CA LYS A 301 4.66 4.48 34.31
C LYS A 301 4.25 5.72 33.51
N ASP A 302 5.00 6.04 32.49
CA ASP A 302 4.81 7.21 31.63
C ASP A 302 5.31 6.95 30.21
N SER A 303 5.08 7.94 29.33
CA SER A 303 5.46 7.84 27.91
C SER A 303 6.98 7.80 27.69
N VAL A 304 7.79 8.33 28.60
CA VAL A 304 9.24 8.33 28.49
C VAL A 304 9.77 6.92 28.80
N GLU A 305 9.28 6.31 29.88
CA GLU A 305 9.61 4.91 30.23
C GLU A 305 9.11 3.97 29.14
N GLU A 306 7.91 4.18 28.59
CA GLU A 306 7.39 3.41 27.46
C GLU A 306 8.34 3.45 26.25
N PHE A 307 8.77 4.65 25.87
CA PHE A 307 9.69 4.84 24.74
C PHE A 307 11.02 4.11 24.94
N GLN A 308 11.57 4.18 26.17
CA GLN A 308 12.83 3.50 26.51
C GLN A 308 12.68 1.98 26.47
N ILE A 309 11.58 1.43 27.00
CA ILE A 309 11.30 0.00 26.99
C ILE A 309 11.23 -0.51 25.54
N TRP A 310 10.49 0.18 24.68
CA TRP A 310 10.35 -0.23 23.28
C TRP A 310 11.65 -0.12 22.49
N LYS A 311 12.47 0.89 22.74
CA LYS A 311 13.82 1.01 22.15
C LYS A 311 14.71 -0.15 22.56
N ASN A 312 14.79 -0.43 23.85
CA ASN A 312 15.60 -1.53 24.37
C ASN A 312 15.11 -2.90 23.87
N LEU A 313 13.79 -3.11 23.87
CA LEU A 313 13.18 -4.34 23.32
C LEU A 313 13.44 -4.48 21.82
N GLY A 314 13.44 -3.38 21.08
CA GLY A 314 13.78 -3.35 19.65
C GLY A 314 15.23 -3.81 19.42
N GLU A 315 16.18 -3.29 20.17
CA GLU A 315 17.59 -3.73 20.08
C GLU A 315 17.74 -5.20 20.45
N LEU A 316 17.08 -5.67 21.51
CA LEU A 316 17.09 -7.07 21.89
C LEU A 316 16.54 -7.98 20.77
N VAL A 317 15.43 -7.59 20.13
CA VAL A 317 14.79 -8.38 19.06
C VAL A 317 15.61 -8.38 17.77
N ILE A 318 16.22 -7.24 17.41
CA ILE A 318 16.95 -7.07 16.14
C ILE A 318 18.41 -7.51 16.27
N LEU A 319 19.08 -7.14 17.37
CA LEU A 319 20.51 -7.35 17.57
C LEU A 319 20.85 -8.52 18.51
N GLY A 320 19.84 -9.08 19.20
CA GLY A 320 20.02 -10.17 20.16
C GLY A 320 20.64 -9.75 21.50
N GLN A 321 20.73 -8.45 21.77
CA GLN A 321 21.30 -7.90 23.02
C GLN A 321 20.50 -6.69 23.49
N GLU A 322 20.40 -6.50 24.81
CA GLU A 322 19.79 -5.30 25.36
C GLU A 322 20.68 -4.06 25.12
N SER A 323 20.03 -2.91 24.98
CA SER A 323 20.72 -1.63 24.80
C SER A 323 21.55 -1.27 26.03
N LEU A 324 22.75 -0.77 25.79
CA LEU A 324 23.59 -0.20 26.85
C LEU A 324 23.16 1.24 27.22
N GLU A 325 22.33 1.88 26.39
CA GLU A 325 21.89 3.27 26.58
C GLU A 325 20.67 3.35 27.50
N PHE A 326 19.89 2.28 27.62
CA PHE A 326 18.63 2.25 28.37
C PHE A 326 18.71 1.34 29.59
N ASN A 327 17.79 1.59 30.54
CA ASN A 327 17.69 0.71 31.72
C ASN A 327 17.32 -0.72 31.28
N PRO A 328 17.85 -1.75 31.97
CA PRO A 328 17.52 -3.15 31.69
C PRO A 328 16.00 -3.39 31.70
N LEU A 329 15.54 -4.29 30.83
CA LEU A 329 14.14 -4.69 30.77
C LEU A 329 13.71 -5.36 32.10
N LYS A 330 12.58 -4.91 32.62
CA LYS A 330 12.03 -5.42 33.88
C LYS A 330 10.81 -6.28 33.59
N TYR A 331 10.87 -7.54 33.99
CA TYR A 331 9.77 -8.49 33.83
C TYR A 331 8.77 -8.39 34.98
N GLU A 332 7.51 -8.68 34.70
CA GLU A 332 6.48 -8.87 35.74
C GLU A 332 6.74 -10.19 36.45
N ILE A 333 6.91 -10.12 37.77
CA ILE A 333 6.98 -11.30 38.61
C ILE A 333 5.54 -11.74 38.88
N GLU A 334 5.15 -12.90 38.42
CA GLU A 334 3.86 -13.50 38.72
C GLU A 334 3.79 -13.80 40.24
N ASN A 335 3.16 -12.91 41.02
CA ASN A 335 2.86 -13.17 42.42
C ASN A 335 1.77 -14.27 42.47
N LYS A 336 2.20 -15.52 42.63
CA LYS A 336 1.32 -16.69 42.83
C LYS A 336 0.45 -16.59 44.11
N ASP A 337 0.66 -15.59 44.97
CA ASP A 337 -0.03 -15.45 46.26
C ASP A 337 -1.36 -14.67 46.24
N LYS A 338 -1.87 -14.25 45.07
CA LYS A 338 -3.17 -13.54 44.99
C LYS A 338 -4.34 -14.42 44.54
N LYS A 339 -4.18 -15.76 44.58
CA LYS A 339 -5.31 -16.70 44.46
C LYS A 339 -5.44 -17.48 45.76
N LYS A 340 -5.92 -16.84 46.79
CA LYS A 340 -6.58 -17.49 47.96
C LYS A 340 -7.86 -16.73 48.29
#